data_bc17955f57b3d4ffd94616d4310dbf12
#
_entry.id   bc17955f57b3d4ffd94616d4310dbf12
#
_cell.length_a   1.000
_cell.length_b   1.000
_cell.length_c   1.000
_cell.angle_alpha   90.00
_cell.angle_beta   90.00
_cell.angle_gamma   90.00
#
_symmetry.space_group_name_H-M   'P 1'
#
loop_
_entity.id
_entity.type
_entity.pdbx_description
1 polymer ?
#
loop_
_entity_poly.entity_id
_entity_poly.type
_entity_poly.pdbx_seq_one_letter_code
_entity_poly.pdbx_strand_id
1 'polypeptide(L)'
;MNFPRLPKSSKNRSLALAAASALGAALALGACSTGGSPLPSDMTFFVTSVNPGKGGDLGGLVGADMYCQQLAGKVGAGRRTWHAYLSNSAMNGQAAVHARDRIGKGPWKNAKGEVIANSVEELHSAGNRLGKQTDLNERGEIISGRGDEVNMHDMLTGSTAEGRAFEGDQDMTCGNWTKSSGGSAMLGHHDRIGLTDTPEAKSWNSSHPSKACDMDSLKATGGAGLMYCFAG
;
A
#
# COMPACT_ATOMS: atom_id res chain seq x y z
N MET A 1 58.94 -40.53 12.84
CA MET A 1 60.37 -40.17 12.64
C MET A 1 60.48 -38.63 12.73
N ASN A 2 61.29 -38.26 13.69
CA ASN A 2 62.00 -36.98 13.88
C ASN A 2 61.26 -35.65 13.94
N PHE A 3 61.04 -35.17 15.19
CA PHE A 3 61.14 -33.77 15.57
C PHE A 3 62.59 -33.23 15.52
N PRO A 4 62.85 -31.95 15.32
CA PRO A 4 63.58 -31.24 16.35
C PRO A 4 62.99 -29.82 16.69
N ARG A 5 62.82 -29.59 17.98
CA ARG A 5 63.54 -28.81 19.01
C ARG A 5 63.75 -27.31 18.74
N LEU A 6 63.09 -26.56 19.65
CA LEU A 6 63.34 -25.15 19.98
C LEU A 6 64.78 -24.83 20.40
N PRO A 7 65.23 -23.59 20.39
CA PRO A 7 66.06 -23.08 21.47
C PRO A 7 65.41 -21.93 22.29
N LYS A 8 65.85 -21.93 23.53
CA LYS A 8 65.55 -21.03 24.62
C LYS A 8 66.45 -19.80 24.62
N SER A 9 65.88 -18.69 25.22
CA SER A 9 66.53 -17.80 26.18
C SER A 9 67.39 -16.64 25.64
N SER A 10 67.05 -15.41 26.00
CA SER A 10 67.70 -14.76 27.19
C SER A 10 67.05 -13.43 27.54
N LYS A 11 67.02 -13.17 28.82
CA LYS A 11 66.56 -11.97 29.50
C LYS A 11 67.49 -10.77 29.21
N ASN A 12 66.97 -9.56 29.09
CA ASN A 12 67.58 -8.42 29.75
C ASN A 12 66.53 -7.38 30.13
N ARG A 13 66.63 -6.93 31.36
CA ARG A 13 65.87 -5.89 32.03
C ARG A 13 66.42 -4.51 31.64
N SER A 14 65.58 -3.58 31.40
CA SER A 14 65.88 -2.17 31.71
C SER A 14 64.52 -1.44 32.00
N LEU A 15 64.42 -0.96 33.22
CA LEU A 15 63.39 0.02 33.64
C LEU A 15 63.70 1.36 32.98
N ALA A 16 62.69 2.03 32.45
CA ALA A 16 62.63 3.44 32.33
C ALA A 16 61.18 3.90 32.54
N LEU A 17 60.99 4.68 33.60
CA LEU A 17 59.79 5.48 33.87
C LEU A 17 59.68 6.59 32.82
N ALA A 18 58.50 6.80 32.21
CA ALA A 18 58.11 8.14 31.76
C ALA A 18 56.59 8.20 31.56
N ALA A 19 55.99 9.04 32.38
CA ALA A 19 54.87 9.96 32.13
C ALA A 19 53.60 9.51 31.36
N ALA A 20 52.53 9.55 32.12
CA ALA A 20 51.14 9.49 31.67
C ALA A 20 50.81 10.68 30.72
N SER A 21 50.20 10.38 29.59
CA SER A 21 49.42 11.33 28.82
C SER A 21 48.11 10.60 28.41
N ALA A 22 47.05 10.93 29.11
CA ALA A 22 45.71 10.48 28.79
C ALA A 22 45.21 11.26 27.56
N LEU A 23 45.24 10.63 26.38
CA LEU A 23 44.45 11.07 25.24
C LEU A 23 43.12 10.29 25.27
N GLY A 24 42.07 10.99 25.66
CA GLY A 24 40.69 10.51 25.52
C GLY A 24 40.32 10.38 24.04
N ALA A 25 40.21 9.15 23.54
CA ALA A 25 39.59 8.88 22.26
C ALA A 25 38.07 8.93 22.45
N ALA A 26 37.45 10.05 22.08
CA ALA A 26 36.01 10.14 21.94
C ALA A 26 35.61 9.29 20.74
N LEU A 27 35.04 8.09 20.99
CA LEU A 27 34.34 7.34 19.99
C LEU A 27 33.06 8.11 19.63
N ALA A 28 33.07 8.84 18.53
CA ALA A 28 31.88 9.35 17.91
C ALA A 28 31.13 8.15 17.31
N LEU A 29 30.12 7.65 18.03
CA LEU A 29 29.11 6.76 17.49
C LEU A 29 28.30 7.58 16.48
N GLY A 30 28.70 7.52 15.21
CA GLY A 30 27.91 8.02 14.09
C GLY A 30 26.64 7.20 13.99
N ALA A 31 25.54 7.69 14.58
CA ALA A 31 24.22 7.19 14.28
C ALA A 31 23.93 7.48 12.81
N CYS A 32 24.01 6.46 11.95
CA CYS A 32 23.40 6.50 10.62
C CYS A 32 21.88 6.63 10.82
N SER A 33 21.40 7.86 10.97
CA SER A 33 19.98 8.15 10.78
C SER A 33 19.70 8.01 9.28
N THR A 34 19.08 6.90 8.89
CA THR A 34 18.40 6.80 7.60
C THR A 34 17.27 7.83 7.63
N GLY A 35 17.57 9.02 7.11
CA GLY A 35 16.64 10.14 7.08
C GLY A 35 15.55 9.94 6.05
N GLY A 36 14.58 9.06 6.35
CA GLY A 36 13.26 9.18 5.77
C GLY A 36 12.57 10.35 6.46
N SER A 37 12.20 11.40 5.73
CA SER A 37 11.34 12.45 6.26
C SER A 37 10.11 11.80 6.88
N PRO A 38 9.74 12.13 8.12
CA PRO A 38 8.49 11.61 8.68
C PRO A 38 7.35 12.02 7.74
N LEU A 39 6.57 11.06 7.27
CA LEU A 39 5.36 11.35 6.52
C LEU A 39 4.44 12.20 7.39
N PRO A 40 3.68 13.13 6.80
CA PRO A 40 2.76 13.96 7.56
C PRO A 40 1.88 13.08 8.44
N SER A 41 1.80 13.42 9.74
CA SER A 41 0.96 12.71 10.71
C SER A 41 -0.53 12.80 10.39
N ASP A 42 -0.90 13.58 9.37
CA ASP A 42 -2.26 13.84 8.91
C ASP A 42 -2.66 13.06 7.64
N MET A 43 -1.83 12.14 7.15
CA MET A 43 -2.21 11.23 6.06
C MET A 43 -3.48 10.46 6.41
N THR A 44 -4.46 10.49 5.51
CA THR A 44 -5.76 9.81 5.64
C THR A 44 -6.18 9.04 4.39
N PHE A 45 -5.30 8.98 3.38
CA PHE A 45 -5.49 8.27 2.12
C PHE A 45 -4.15 7.75 1.58
N PHE A 46 -4.15 6.52 1.07
CA PHE A 46 -3.07 5.97 0.25
C PHE A 46 -3.56 4.82 -0.62
N VAL A 47 -2.78 4.47 -1.65
CA VAL A 47 -2.90 3.23 -2.42
C VAL A 47 -1.93 2.21 -1.83
N THR A 48 -2.34 0.95 -1.67
CA THR A 48 -1.43 -0.09 -1.17
C THR A 48 -0.25 -0.27 -2.12
N SER A 49 0.97 -0.37 -1.58
CA SER A 49 2.18 -0.56 -2.39
C SER A 49 2.33 -1.97 -2.96
N VAL A 50 1.61 -2.93 -2.38
CA VAL A 50 1.67 -4.35 -2.75
C VAL A 50 0.36 -5.05 -2.39
N ASN A 51 0.02 -6.12 -3.11
CA ASN A 51 -1.07 -7.03 -2.73
C ASN A 51 -0.59 -8.00 -1.63
N PRO A 52 -1.44 -8.43 -0.69
CA PRO A 52 -1.08 -9.45 0.31
C PRO A 52 -0.72 -10.83 -0.27
N GLY A 53 -0.77 -11.02 -1.60
CA GLY A 53 -0.20 -12.16 -2.29
C GLY A 53 -1.21 -13.18 -2.82
N LYS A 54 -2.52 -12.94 -2.67
CA LYS A 54 -3.58 -13.89 -3.06
C LYS A 54 -4.56 -13.36 -4.11
N GLY A 55 -4.19 -12.30 -4.86
CA GLY A 55 -5.10 -11.70 -5.84
C GLY A 55 -6.32 -11.08 -5.18
N GLY A 56 -7.52 -11.52 -5.58
CA GLY A 56 -8.79 -11.06 -5.01
C GLY A 56 -9.15 -11.65 -3.65
N ASP A 57 -8.45 -12.68 -3.16
CA ASP A 57 -8.60 -13.18 -1.79
C ASP A 57 -7.81 -12.29 -0.82
N LEU A 58 -8.51 -11.36 -0.22
CA LEU A 58 -8.00 -10.42 0.77
C LEU A 58 -8.37 -10.82 2.21
N GLY A 59 -9.04 -11.96 2.39
CA GLY A 59 -9.63 -12.36 3.67
C GLY A 59 -10.92 -11.60 4.00
N GLY A 60 -11.70 -11.25 2.97
CA GLY A 60 -12.90 -10.42 3.09
C GLY A 60 -12.58 -8.95 3.39
N LEU A 61 -13.61 -8.15 3.69
CA LEU A 61 -13.42 -6.74 4.09
C LEU A 61 -12.56 -6.60 5.34
N VAL A 62 -12.70 -7.51 6.30
CA VAL A 62 -11.92 -7.48 7.55
C VAL A 62 -10.43 -7.67 7.26
N GLY A 63 -10.07 -8.64 6.43
CA GLY A 63 -8.67 -8.85 6.04
C GLY A 63 -8.09 -7.68 5.27
N ALA A 64 -8.86 -7.09 4.35
CA ALA A 64 -8.46 -5.91 3.59
C ALA A 64 -8.24 -4.68 4.50
N ASP A 65 -9.14 -4.44 5.48
CA ASP A 65 -8.99 -3.35 6.46
C ASP A 65 -7.76 -3.55 7.35
N MET A 66 -7.55 -4.77 7.83
CA MET A 66 -6.35 -5.11 8.62
C MET A 66 -5.07 -4.87 7.81
N TYR A 67 -5.10 -5.13 6.51
CA TYR A 67 -3.96 -4.88 5.64
C TYR A 67 -3.70 -3.38 5.46
N CYS A 68 -4.74 -2.56 5.21
CA CYS A 68 -4.63 -1.11 5.22
C CYS A 68 -4.06 -0.58 6.54
N GLN A 69 -4.59 -1.07 7.68
CA GLN A 69 -4.12 -0.72 9.02
C GLN A 69 -2.64 -1.08 9.24
N GLN A 70 -2.23 -2.26 8.76
CA GLN A 70 -0.83 -2.71 8.87
C GLN A 70 0.12 -1.82 8.07
N LEU A 71 -0.23 -1.48 6.81
CA LEU A 71 0.59 -0.60 5.97
C LEU A 71 0.70 0.80 6.56
N ALA A 72 -0.42 1.38 7.02
CA ALA A 72 -0.44 2.66 7.71
C ALA A 72 0.43 2.64 8.97
N GLY A 73 0.39 1.54 9.75
CA GLY A 73 1.20 1.35 10.95
C GLY A 73 2.71 1.39 10.66
N LYS A 74 3.14 0.79 9.56
CA LYS A 74 4.57 0.76 9.14
C LYS A 74 5.16 2.14 8.86
N VAL A 75 4.33 3.11 8.51
CA VAL A 75 4.74 4.49 8.20
C VAL A 75 4.35 5.50 9.28
N GLY A 76 3.93 5.02 10.46
CA GLY A 76 3.58 5.88 11.60
C GLY A 76 2.16 6.48 11.56
N ALA A 77 1.33 6.11 10.58
CA ALA A 77 -0.06 6.58 10.44
C ALA A 77 -1.09 5.64 11.10
N GLY A 78 -0.65 4.64 11.85
CA GLY A 78 -1.48 3.58 12.42
C GLY A 78 -2.39 3.99 13.58
N ARG A 79 -2.36 5.25 14.04
CA ARG A 79 -3.25 5.74 15.12
C ARG A 79 -4.71 5.96 14.68
N ARG A 80 -4.96 6.04 13.38
CA ARG A 80 -6.29 6.13 12.78
C ARG A 80 -6.82 4.74 12.48
N THR A 81 -8.14 4.61 12.37
CA THR A 81 -8.76 3.39 11.84
C THR A 81 -8.75 3.46 10.32
N TRP A 82 -8.23 2.43 9.67
CA TRP A 82 -8.10 2.38 8.22
C TRP A 82 -9.04 1.34 7.62
N HIS A 83 -9.68 1.72 6.53
CA HIS A 83 -10.60 0.89 5.77
C HIS A 83 -10.17 0.80 4.31
N ALA A 84 -10.26 -0.39 3.74
CA ALA A 84 -10.15 -0.57 2.31
C ALA A 84 -11.42 -0.05 1.61
N TYR A 85 -11.24 0.66 0.50
CA TYR A 85 -12.35 1.10 -0.35
C TYR A 85 -12.82 -0.08 -1.21
N LEU A 86 -13.62 -0.94 -0.62
CA LEU A 86 -14.15 -2.16 -1.23
C LEU A 86 -15.64 -2.30 -0.90
N SER A 87 -16.45 -2.64 -1.92
CA SER A 87 -17.84 -3.04 -1.70
C SER A 87 -17.94 -4.55 -1.54
N ASN A 88 -18.99 -5.02 -0.87
CA ASN A 88 -19.43 -6.41 -0.87
C ASN A 88 -20.79 -6.52 -1.53
N SER A 89 -20.98 -7.53 -2.38
CA SER A 89 -22.28 -7.90 -2.92
C SER A 89 -23.17 -8.51 -1.83
N ALA A 90 -24.48 -8.33 -1.94
CA ALA A 90 -25.43 -9.10 -1.14
C ALA A 90 -25.27 -10.58 -1.47
N MET A 91 -25.00 -11.42 -0.48
CA MET A 91 -24.89 -12.86 -0.69
C MET A 91 -25.10 -13.65 0.61
N ASN A 92 -25.57 -14.88 0.52
CA ASN A 92 -25.75 -15.78 1.67
C ASN A 92 -26.58 -15.15 2.81
N GLY A 93 -27.60 -14.36 2.48
CA GLY A 93 -28.46 -13.67 3.44
C GLY A 93 -27.85 -12.43 4.10
N GLN A 94 -26.63 -12.04 3.73
CA GLN A 94 -26.02 -10.79 4.16
C GLN A 94 -26.34 -9.66 3.18
N ALA A 95 -26.63 -8.46 3.72
CA ALA A 95 -26.85 -7.28 2.91
C ALA A 95 -25.55 -6.83 2.23
N ALA A 96 -25.70 -6.13 1.10
CA ALA A 96 -24.59 -5.47 0.43
C ALA A 96 -23.92 -4.43 1.36
N VAL A 97 -22.60 -4.28 1.19
CA VAL A 97 -21.82 -3.22 1.86
C VAL A 97 -21.27 -2.30 0.79
N HIS A 98 -21.48 -1.02 0.92
CA HIS A 98 -21.01 -0.01 -0.04
C HIS A 98 -19.67 0.56 0.41
N ALA A 99 -18.70 0.62 -0.49
CA ALA A 99 -17.37 1.16 -0.21
C ALA A 99 -17.44 2.60 0.33
N ARG A 100 -18.31 3.43 -0.27
CA ARG A 100 -18.48 4.83 0.12
C ARG A 100 -18.93 5.04 1.57
N ASP A 101 -19.64 4.07 2.14
CA ASP A 101 -20.22 4.17 3.49
C ASP A 101 -19.21 3.72 4.57
N ARG A 102 -18.05 3.17 4.18
CA ARG A 102 -17.05 2.60 5.07
C ARG A 102 -15.87 3.52 5.38
N ILE A 103 -15.64 4.49 4.53
CA ILE A 103 -14.38 5.26 4.49
C ILE A 103 -14.39 6.55 5.33
N GLY A 104 -15.45 6.81 6.10
CA GLY A 104 -15.61 8.05 6.88
C GLY A 104 -16.16 9.20 6.04
N LYS A 105 -15.88 10.43 6.44
CA LYS A 105 -16.49 11.64 5.85
C LYS A 105 -15.49 12.56 5.15
N GLY A 106 -14.19 12.33 5.29
CA GLY A 106 -13.12 13.21 4.81
C GLY A 106 -12.83 14.39 5.77
N PRO A 107 -12.01 15.37 5.41
CA PRO A 107 -11.20 15.37 4.19
C PRO A 107 -10.13 14.29 4.19
N TRP A 108 -9.80 13.77 3.01
CA TRP A 108 -8.72 12.79 2.86
C TRP A 108 -7.50 13.42 2.21
N LYS A 109 -6.34 13.10 2.76
CA LYS A 109 -5.03 13.61 2.33
C LYS A 109 -4.07 12.46 2.07
N ASN A 110 -3.32 12.58 0.98
CA ASN A 110 -2.26 11.62 0.65
C ASN A 110 -1.04 11.79 1.58
N ALA A 111 -0.01 10.97 1.36
CA ALA A 111 1.22 10.96 2.15
C ALA A 111 2.02 12.27 2.06
N LYS A 112 1.74 13.13 1.10
CA LYS A 112 2.35 14.46 0.97
C LYS A 112 1.48 15.59 1.56
N GLY A 113 0.33 15.26 2.16
CA GLY A 113 -0.61 16.22 2.74
C GLY A 113 -1.54 16.88 1.72
N GLU A 114 -1.53 16.43 0.46
CA GLU A 114 -2.42 16.94 -0.58
C GLU A 114 -3.83 16.38 -0.39
N VAL A 115 -4.83 17.26 -0.43
CA VAL A 115 -6.24 16.86 -0.30
C VAL A 115 -6.69 16.15 -1.57
N ILE A 116 -7.20 14.92 -1.42
CA ILE A 116 -7.78 14.10 -2.49
C ILE A 116 -9.25 14.44 -2.71
N ALA A 117 -10.01 14.58 -1.62
CA ALA A 117 -11.39 15.02 -1.61
C ALA A 117 -11.75 15.51 -0.21
N ASN A 118 -12.71 16.45 -0.12
CA ASN A 118 -13.16 17.01 1.15
C ASN A 118 -14.35 16.24 1.74
N SER A 119 -15.10 15.49 0.92
CA SER A 119 -16.26 14.72 1.35
C SER A 119 -16.48 13.49 0.46
N VAL A 120 -17.38 12.60 0.89
CA VAL A 120 -17.79 11.41 0.11
C VAL A 120 -18.39 11.83 -1.25
N GLU A 121 -19.16 12.92 -1.28
CA GLU A 121 -19.79 13.44 -2.50
C GLU A 121 -18.72 13.97 -3.47
N GLU A 122 -17.75 14.74 -2.98
CA GLU A 122 -16.65 15.23 -3.82
C GLU A 122 -15.79 14.08 -4.35
N LEU A 123 -15.50 13.06 -3.52
CA LEU A 123 -14.75 11.89 -3.92
C LEU A 123 -15.38 11.14 -5.11
N HIS A 124 -16.72 11.08 -5.15
CA HIS A 124 -17.48 10.41 -6.22
C HIS A 124 -17.98 11.39 -7.31
N SER A 125 -17.39 12.57 -7.39
CA SER A 125 -17.67 13.57 -8.41
C SER A 125 -16.45 13.84 -9.29
N ALA A 126 -16.61 14.68 -10.30
CA ALA A 126 -15.49 15.20 -11.09
C ALA A 126 -14.56 16.14 -10.29
N GLY A 127 -14.93 16.53 -9.07
CA GLY A 127 -14.15 17.43 -8.21
C GLY A 127 -13.04 16.74 -7.42
N ASN A 128 -13.00 15.40 -7.38
CA ASN A 128 -11.92 14.71 -6.71
C ASN A 128 -10.58 14.95 -7.42
N ARG A 129 -9.48 14.79 -6.68
CA ARG A 129 -8.12 15.02 -7.18
C ARG A 129 -7.34 13.72 -7.32
N LEU A 130 -8.05 12.60 -7.51
CA LEU A 130 -7.44 11.31 -7.76
C LEU A 130 -6.77 11.28 -9.14
N GLY A 131 -5.56 10.74 -9.18
CA GLY A 131 -4.79 10.58 -10.40
C GLY A 131 -3.37 10.13 -10.10
N LYS A 132 -2.60 9.79 -11.12
CA LYS A 132 -1.24 9.19 -11.01
C LYS A 132 -0.31 9.95 -10.05
N GLN A 133 -0.40 11.29 -9.99
CA GLN A 133 0.50 12.11 -9.18
C GLN A 133 0.05 12.25 -7.72
N THR A 134 -1.22 11.99 -7.44
CA THR A 134 -1.83 12.16 -6.12
C THR A 134 -2.17 10.84 -5.44
N ASP A 135 -2.35 9.76 -6.21
CA ASP A 135 -2.62 8.41 -5.72
C ASP A 135 -1.31 7.73 -5.30
N LEU A 136 -0.73 8.25 -4.21
CA LEU A 136 0.54 7.79 -3.67
C LEU A 136 0.33 6.56 -2.79
N ASN A 137 1.35 5.71 -2.70
CA ASN A 137 1.33 4.62 -1.73
C ASN A 137 1.54 5.13 -0.29
N GLU A 138 1.49 4.22 0.69
CA GLU A 138 1.67 4.56 2.11
C GLU A 138 3.02 5.22 2.42
N ARG A 139 4.03 5.06 1.55
CA ARG A 139 5.35 5.68 1.68
C ARG A 139 5.48 7.01 0.95
N GLY A 140 4.43 7.46 0.26
CA GLY A 140 4.46 8.70 -0.54
C GLY A 140 5.11 8.53 -1.92
N GLU A 141 5.23 7.31 -2.41
CA GLU A 141 5.78 6.98 -3.73
C GLU A 141 4.64 6.90 -4.77
N ILE A 142 4.95 7.27 -6.00
CA ILE A 142 4.03 7.16 -7.14
C ILE A 142 3.87 5.68 -7.51
N ILE A 143 2.64 5.25 -7.73
CA ILE A 143 2.31 3.93 -8.27
C ILE A 143 2.49 3.95 -9.79
N SER A 144 3.11 2.92 -10.33
CA SER A 144 3.21 2.75 -11.79
C SER A 144 1.83 2.62 -12.42
N GLY A 145 1.62 3.33 -13.52
CA GLY A 145 0.37 3.39 -14.25
C GLY A 145 0.50 2.86 -15.67
N ARG A 146 -0.53 3.09 -16.46
CA ARG A 146 -0.55 2.74 -17.88
C ARG A 146 0.54 3.50 -18.64
N GLY A 147 1.33 2.76 -19.40
CA GLY A 147 2.45 3.31 -20.18
C GLY A 147 3.79 3.30 -19.44
N ASP A 148 3.83 2.96 -18.17
CA ASP A 148 5.07 2.69 -17.46
C ASP A 148 5.58 1.27 -17.77
N GLU A 149 6.83 0.97 -17.45
CA GLU A 149 7.48 -0.34 -17.68
C GLU A 149 6.67 -1.50 -17.05
N VAL A 150 6.17 -1.28 -15.85
CA VAL A 150 5.25 -2.21 -15.17
C VAL A 150 3.91 -1.51 -14.99
N ASN A 151 2.87 -2.02 -15.63
CA ASN A 151 1.53 -1.46 -15.48
C ASN A 151 0.86 -2.00 -14.21
N MET A 152 0.48 -1.12 -13.28
CA MET A 152 -0.22 -1.44 -12.02
C MET A 152 -1.43 -0.52 -11.80
N HIS A 153 -2.07 -0.02 -12.89
CA HIS A 153 -3.08 1.02 -12.78
C HIS A 153 -4.44 0.55 -12.28
N ASP A 154 -4.75 -0.75 -12.37
CA ASP A 154 -6.02 -1.30 -11.92
C ASP A 154 -6.05 -1.46 -10.40
N MET A 155 -7.05 -0.87 -9.76
CA MET A 155 -7.33 -0.98 -8.33
C MET A 155 -8.57 -1.84 -8.09
N LEU A 156 -8.49 -2.76 -7.14
CA LEU A 156 -9.65 -3.53 -6.68
C LEU A 156 -10.64 -2.59 -5.96
N THR A 157 -11.91 -2.62 -6.32
CA THR A 157 -12.95 -1.79 -5.70
C THR A 157 -14.27 -2.52 -5.49
N GLY A 158 -14.68 -3.37 -6.45
CA GLY A 158 -16.00 -4.03 -6.43
C GLY A 158 -17.17 -3.06 -6.41
N SER A 159 -16.98 -1.83 -6.91
CA SER A 159 -17.91 -0.72 -6.72
C SER A 159 -18.38 -0.14 -8.03
N THR A 160 -19.61 0.42 -8.04
CA THR A 160 -20.09 1.33 -9.10
C THR A 160 -19.35 2.67 -9.01
N ALA A 161 -19.53 3.55 -9.99
CA ALA A 161 -18.94 4.88 -10.00
C ALA A 161 -19.35 5.71 -8.77
N GLU A 162 -20.54 5.47 -8.22
CA GLU A 162 -21.07 6.12 -7.01
C GLU A 162 -20.53 5.48 -5.72
N GLY A 163 -19.65 4.45 -5.81
CA GLY A 163 -19.07 3.77 -4.66
C GLY A 163 -20.01 2.78 -3.98
N ARG A 164 -21.02 2.28 -4.70
CA ARG A 164 -21.97 1.30 -4.18
C ARG A 164 -21.66 -0.09 -4.69
N ALA A 165 -22.10 -1.10 -3.97
CA ALA A 165 -22.10 -2.48 -4.47
C ALA A 165 -23.00 -2.58 -5.71
N PHE A 166 -22.65 -3.48 -6.61
CA PHE A 166 -23.52 -3.85 -7.73
C PHE A 166 -24.75 -4.56 -7.22
N GLU A 167 -25.87 -4.31 -7.86
CA GLU A 167 -27.14 -5.02 -7.64
C GLU A 167 -27.19 -6.28 -8.52
N GLY A 168 -28.02 -7.26 -8.11
CA GLY A 168 -28.19 -8.52 -8.83
C GLY A 168 -27.17 -9.60 -8.46
N ASP A 169 -27.15 -10.68 -9.27
CA ASP A 169 -26.41 -11.91 -8.95
C ASP A 169 -24.97 -11.91 -9.49
N GLN A 170 -24.54 -10.86 -10.18
CA GLN A 170 -23.19 -10.78 -10.75
C GLN A 170 -22.15 -10.53 -9.66
N ASP A 171 -21.26 -11.50 -9.45
CA ASP A 171 -20.11 -11.33 -8.55
C ASP A 171 -19.07 -10.36 -9.15
N MET A 172 -18.99 -9.16 -8.61
CA MET A 172 -18.01 -8.13 -8.95
C MET A 172 -17.01 -7.88 -7.82
N THR A 173 -16.88 -8.82 -6.90
CA THR A 173 -16.12 -8.67 -5.65
C THR A 173 -15.22 -9.86 -5.34
N CYS A 174 -14.95 -10.73 -6.32
CA CYS A 174 -14.20 -11.97 -6.08
C CYS A 174 -14.77 -12.76 -4.87
N GLY A 175 -16.11 -12.97 -4.84
CA GLY A 175 -16.78 -13.67 -3.74
C GLY A 175 -16.65 -12.93 -2.42
N ASN A 176 -16.88 -11.62 -2.43
CA ASN A 176 -16.68 -10.75 -1.28
C ASN A 176 -15.24 -10.85 -0.72
N TRP A 177 -14.27 -10.82 -1.65
CA TRP A 177 -12.82 -10.78 -1.37
C TRP A 177 -12.28 -12.05 -0.69
N THR A 178 -12.85 -13.20 -1.05
CA THR A 178 -12.46 -14.52 -0.51
C THR A 178 -12.01 -15.50 -1.60
N LYS A 179 -11.96 -15.08 -2.88
CA LYS A 179 -11.55 -15.93 -4.00
C LYS A 179 -10.22 -15.45 -4.59
N SER A 180 -9.31 -16.38 -4.81
CA SER A 180 -8.04 -16.20 -5.52
C SER A 180 -8.01 -16.89 -6.89
N SER A 181 -9.17 -17.31 -7.41
CA SER A 181 -9.34 -17.95 -8.73
C SER A 181 -10.76 -17.83 -9.20
N GLY A 182 -10.97 -17.85 -10.52
CA GLY A 182 -12.31 -17.65 -11.11
C GLY A 182 -12.95 -16.35 -10.67
N GLY A 183 -14.25 -16.17 -10.90
CA GLY A 183 -14.98 -14.96 -10.51
C GLY A 183 -14.49 -13.70 -11.22
N SER A 184 -14.88 -12.55 -10.70
CA SER A 184 -14.46 -11.24 -11.20
C SER A 184 -14.55 -10.18 -10.09
N ALA A 185 -13.78 -9.11 -10.22
CA ALA A 185 -13.93 -7.90 -9.42
C ALA A 185 -14.04 -6.68 -10.33
N MET A 186 -14.85 -5.69 -9.96
CA MET A 186 -14.79 -4.38 -10.61
C MET A 186 -13.48 -3.69 -10.22
N LEU A 187 -12.83 -3.10 -11.22
CA LEU A 187 -11.57 -2.40 -11.12
C LEU A 187 -11.75 -0.92 -11.47
N GLY A 188 -10.91 -0.08 -10.88
CA GLY A 188 -10.78 1.33 -11.25
C GLY A 188 -9.35 1.68 -11.63
N HIS A 189 -9.14 2.79 -12.33
CA HIS A 189 -7.83 3.24 -12.81
C HIS A 189 -7.32 4.41 -11.96
N HIS A 190 -6.32 4.17 -11.08
CA HIS A 190 -5.78 5.22 -10.23
C HIS A 190 -5.15 6.37 -11.03
N ASP A 191 -4.62 6.07 -12.22
CA ASP A 191 -3.99 7.06 -13.09
C ASP A 191 -4.97 7.79 -14.02
N ARG A 192 -6.26 7.44 -13.98
CA ARG A 192 -7.34 7.99 -14.82
C ARG A 192 -7.09 7.83 -16.32
N ILE A 193 -6.36 6.78 -16.73
CA ILE A 193 -6.06 6.48 -18.13
C ILE A 193 -6.81 5.20 -18.55
N GLY A 194 -7.62 5.28 -19.60
CA GLY A 194 -8.37 4.15 -20.15
C GLY A 194 -7.92 3.80 -21.58
N LEU A 195 -8.56 2.76 -22.15
CA LEU A 195 -8.41 2.40 -23.57
C LEU A 195 -9.09 3.41 -24.50
N THR A 196 -10.10 4.11 -23.99
CA THR A 196 -10.87 5.15 -24.64
C THR A 196 -10.92 6.39 -23.77
N ASP A 197 -11.32 7.52 -24.36
CA ASP A 197 -11.42 8.80 -23.66
C ASP A 197 -12.83 9.04 -23.08
N THR A 198 -13.45 7.96 -22.55
CA THR A 198 -14.76 8.06 -21.89
C THR A 198 -14.63 8.17 -20.37
N PRO A 199 -15.63 8.75 -19.66
CA PRO A 199 -15.62 8.82 -18.20
C PRO A 199 -15.50 7.44 -17.53
N GLU A 200 -16.17 6.43 -18.07
CA GLU A 200 -16.17 5.05 -17.57
C GLU A 200 -14.75 4.46 -17.66
N ALA A 201 -14.12 4.56 -18.84
CA ALA A 201 -12.75 4.04 -19.05
C ALA A 201 -11.71 4.75 -18.19
N LYS A 202 -12.00 5.96 -17.71
CA LYS A 202 -11.14 6.76 -16.81
C LYS A 202 -11.61 6.75 -15.36
N SER A 203 -12.60 5.93 -15.03
CA SER A 203 -13.12 5.87 -13.65
C SER A 203 -12.07 5.34 -12.68
N TRP A 204 -11.85 6.05 -11.59
CA TRP A 204 -10.90 5.63 -10.56
C TRP A 204 -11.37 4.40 -9.79
N ASN A 205 -12.68 4.13 -9.77
CA ASN A 205 -13.29 3.07 -8.96
C ASN A 205 -14.19 2.10 -9.72
N SER A 206 -14.53 2.37 -11.00
CA SER A 206 -15.50 1.54 -11.75
C SER A 206 -15.23 1.62 -13.25
N SER A 207 -14.09 1.09 -13.69
CA SER A 207 -13.70 1.14 -15.10
C SER A 207 -14.07 -0.12 -15.87
N HIS A 208 -13.64 -1.27 -15.41
CA HIS A 208 -13.95 -2.56 -16.06
C HIS A 208 -13.82 -3.72 -15.06
N PRO A 209 -14.46 -4.88 -15.32
CA PRO A 209 -14.25 -6.07 -14.52
C PRO A 209 -12.88 -6.72 -14.81
N SER A 210 -12.31 -7.40 -13.81
CA SER A 210 -11.15 -8.28 -14.00
C SER A 210 -11.54 -9.54 -14.79
N LYS A 211 -10.55 -10.20 -15.42
CA LYS A 211 -10.76 -11.48 -16.11
C LYS A 211 -11.04 -12.62 -15.13
N ALA A 212 -10.34 -12.62 -14.00
CA ALA A 212 -10.54 -13.53 -12.89
C ALA A 212 -9.94 -12.92 -11.62
N CYS A 213 -9.96 -13.67 -10.51
CA CYS A 213 -9.54 -13.21 -9.19
C CYS A 213 -8.09 -13.58 -8.82
N ASP A 214 -7.41 -14.37 -9.65
CA ASP A 214 -5.99 -14.71 -9.45
C ASP A 214 -5.07 -13.57 -9.89
N MET A 215 -3.84 -13.57 -9.36
CA MET A 215 -2.85 -12.52 -9.64
C MET A 215 -2.46 -12.41 -11.12
N ASP A 216 -2.39 -13.52 -11.85
CA ASP A 216 -1.99 -13.50 -13.26
C ASP A 216 -3.10 -12.86 -14.10
N SER A 217 -4.35 -13.16 -13.81
CA SER A 217 -5.52 -12.53 -14.44
C SER A 217 -5.63 -11.04 -14.14
N LEU A 218 -5.31 -10.62 -12.89
CA LEU A 218 -5.27 -9.19 -12.51
C LEU A 218 -4.14 -8.47 -13.25
N LYS A 219 -2.95 -9.06 -13.34
CA LYS A 219 -1.82 -8.49 -14.10
C LYS A 219 -2.11 -8.40 -15.59
N ALA A 220 -2.85 -9.37 -16.13
CA ALA A 220 -3.17 -9.40 -17.56
C ALA A 220 -4.06 -8.23 -18.01
N THR A 221 -4.74 -7.53 -17.11
CA THR A 221 -5.52 -6.31 -17.38
C THR A 221 -4.78 -5.03 -17.03
N GLY A 222 -3.64 -5.13 -16.37
CA GLY A 222 -2.84 -3.96 -15.98
C GLY A 222 -2.89 -3.65 -14.49
N GLY A 223 -3.26 -4.64 -13.67
CA GLY A 223 -3.31 -4.52 -12.22
C GLY A 223 -2.18 -5.24 -11.49
N ALA A 224 -2.12 -5.04 -10.20
CA ALA A 224 -1.27 -5.77 -9.27
C ALA A 224 -2.06 -6.17 -8.01
N GLY A 225 -3.40 -6.18 -8.09
CA GLY A 225 -4.29 -6.45 -6.96
C GLY A 225 -4.19 -5.41 -5.84
N LEU A 226 -3.86 -4.17 -6.19
CA LEU A 226 -3.78 -3.05 -5.26
C LEU A 226 -5.18 -2.50 -4.94
N MET A 227 -5.30 -1.75 -3.85
CA MET A 227 -6.54 -1.13 -3.41
C MET A 227 -6.27 0.21 -2.72
N TYR A 228 -7.31 1.03 -2.65
CA TYR A 228 -7.28 2.29 -1.91
C TYR A 228 -7.56 2.05 -0.43
N CYS A 229 -6.86 2.78 0.43
CA CYS A 229 -7.04 2.79 1.89
C CYS A 229 -7.40 4.19 2.36
N PHE A 230 -8.45 4.29 3.17
CA PHE A 230 -8.94 5.54 3.73
C PHE A 230 -9.00 5.46 5.25
N ALA A 231 -8.63 6.53 5.95
CA ALA A 231 -8.85 6.66 7.38
C ALA A 231 -10.25 7.24 7.65
N GLY A 232 -11.01 6.53 8.50
CA GLY A 232 -12.33 6.92 8.98
C GLY A 232 -12.29 7.64 10.33
#